data_5005a26cf56776e348df409558a2a8a0
#
_entry.id   5005a26cf56776e348df409558a2a8a0
#
_cell.length_a   1.000
_cell.length_b   1.000
_cell.length_c   1.000
_cell.angle_alpha   90.00
_cell.angle_beta   90.00
_cell.angle_gamma   90.00
#
_symmetry.space_group_name_H-M   'P 1'
#
loop_
_entity.id
_entity.type
_entity.pdbx_description
1 polymer ?
#
loop_
_entity_poly.entity_id
_entity_poly.type
_entity_poly.pdbx_seq_one_letter_code
_entity_poly.pdbx_strand_id
1 'polypeptide(L)'
;MRKIAVTMAVVVLVSGCTGGPAGTDNSVPAGTAVGGSPEAVVTSPPAPSWRLATLPELAGPTSVLWDVVSVDARHAWAVGSEAYSPAQPDDTGTPVILQWDGRSWARAPLPAISWHGRLDLVAADSPSNVWAVGSTAAATPEEQVTHVLHYDGSAWREVPFARGDGGSLALITGLTVGGGQTWLVGNDLSNVIIEQWDGRSWRSHQPPAECRTGGTSFGGMPNFCTFTAIKAFGPDNVWAAGNGAWQGFKGPLLFHWNGSAWRTVQVGVNEEESSFGALAGHSSGDLWAVGDGGLAVRASGGSFELLRYAQGGALPDVVTDLAGRPWLIDNSPTPSPSLVTYRTGGWARVPVPQPPDAVGMSLHGLDSVPGSPLMFAVGAADLPTNPRYLKGIVLEYAPAPSAEPRH
;
A
#
# COMPACT_ATOMS: atom_id res chain seq x y z
N MET A 1 -24.24 -23.46 -20.19
CA MET A 1 -23.23 -24.50 -20.08
C MET A 1 -22.57 -24.71 -21.45
N ARG A 2 -21.62 -23.92 -21.81
CA ARG A 2 -20.66 -24.19 -22.92
C ARG A 2 -19.40 -23.41 -22.59
N LYS A 3 -18.32 -24.16 -22.31
CA LYS A 3 -16.97 -23.62 -22.14
C LYS A 3 -16.43 -23.23 -23.51
N ILE A 4 -16.00 -21.99 -23.66
CA ILE A 4 -15.23 -21.55 -24.84
C ILE A 4 -13.79 -21.39 -24.36
N ALA A 5 -12.94 -22.30 -24.85
CA ALA A 5 -11.50 -22.19 -24.72
C ALA A 5 -10.98 -21.36 -25.91
N VAL A 6 -10.26 -20.28 -25.63
CA VAL A 6 -9.53 -19.51 -26.64
C VAL A 6 -8.06 -19.85 -26.52
N THR A 7 -7.55 -20.56 -27.51
CA THR A 7 -6.12 -20.86 -27.65
C THR A 7 -5.49 -19.75 -28.48
N MET A 8 -4.54 -19.00 -27.89
CA MET A 8 -3.69 -18.08 -28.65
C MET A 8 -2.36 -18.75 -28.98
N ALA A 9 -2.06 -18.82 -30.27
CA ALA A 9 -0.80 -19.31 -30.82
C ALA A 9 0.27 -18.19 -30.77
N VAL A 10 1.45 -18.53 -30.26
CA VAL A 10 2.65 -17.68 -30.30
C VAL A 10 3.39 -17.96 -31.59
N VAL A 11 3.61 -16.93 -32.40
CA VAL A 11 4.50 -16.96 -33.56
C VAL A 11 5.85 -16.38 -33.15
N VAL A 12 6.89 -17.22 -33.17
CA VAL A 12 8.28 -16.80 -32.96
C VAL A 12 8.86 -16.51 -34.35
N LEU A 13 9.32 -15.28 -34.56
CA LEU A 13 10.13 -14.88 -35.72
C LEU A 13 11.59 -14.75 -35.27
N VAL A 14 12.41 -15.68 -35.78
CA VAL A 14 13.86 -15.61 -35.69
C VAL A 14 14.38 -14.91 -36.96
N SER A 15 15.14 -13.83 -36.78
CA SER A 15 15.95 -13.26 -37.87
C SER A 15 17.42 -13.21 -37.45
N GLY A 16 18.21 -14.04 -38.07
CA GLY A 16 19.66 -13.99 -38.01
C GLY A 16 20.22 -13.03 -39.06
N CYS A 17 21.33 -12.38 -38.74
CA CYS A 17 22.25 -11.85 -39.75
C CYS A 17 23.69 -12.04 -39.31
N THR A 18 24.41 -12.71 -40.17
CA THR A 18 25.85 -12.99 -40.22
C THR A 18 26.60 -11.82 -40.86
N GLY A 19 27.89 -11.63 -40.52
CA GLY A 19 28.86 -10.93 -41.36
C GLY A 19 29.97 -10.20 -40.59
N GLY A 20 31.16 -10.78 -40.49
CA GLY A 20 32.41 -10.04 -40.34
C GLY A 20 32.94 -9.57 -41.70
N PRO A 21 34.14 -8.96 -41.86
CA PRO A 21 35.42 -9.40 -41.31
C PRO A 21 36.44 -8.27 -40.95
N ALA A 22 37.54 -8.70 -40.29
CA ALA A 22 38.95 -8.38 -40.43
C ALA A 22 39.53 -6.97 -40.43
N GLY A 23 40.39 -6.76 -39.46
CA GLY A 23 41.79 -6.37 -39.68
C GLY A 23 42.17 -4.90 -39.68
N THR A 24 42.97 -4.52 -38.69
CA THR A 24 44.33 -3.99 -38.97
C THR A 24 45.08 -3.71 -37.64
N ASP A 25 46.25 -4.29 -37.63
CA ASP A 25 47.36 -4.12 -36.70
C ASP A 25 47.85 -2.66 -36.68
N ASN A 26 48.09 -2.09 -35.52
CA ASN A 26 48.99 -0.91 -35.36
C ASN A 26 49.69 -0.97 -34.00
N SER A 27 50.88 -1.43 -34.00
CA SER A 27 51.86 -1.35 -32.94
C SER A 27 52.26 0.10 -32.68
N VAL A 28 52.19 0.56 -31.41
CA VAL A 28 52.77 1.83 -30.94
C VAL A 28 53.71 1.56 -29.75
N PRO A 29 54.83 2.26 -29.63
CA PRO A 29 55.98 1.86 -28.83
C PRO A 29 55.83 2.13 -27.34
N ALA A 30 56.58 1.36 -26.54
CA ALA A 30 56.68 1.41 -25.09
C ALA A 30 57.12 2.82 -24.60
N GLY A 31 56.20 3.48 -23.88
CA GLY A 31 56.48 4.68 -23.10
C GLY A 31 56.74 4.31 -21.62
N THR A 32 57.80 4.84 -21.09
CA THR A 32 58.33 4.74 -19.73
C THR A 32 57.27 4.97 -18.65
N ALA A 33 57.13 4.04 -17.69
CA ALA A 33 56.29 4.17 -16.52
C ALA A 33 56.83 5.26 -15.57
N VAL A 34 56.08 6.31 -15.43
CA VAL A 34 56.23 7.27 -14.31
C VAL A 34 55.37 6.72 -13.17
N GLY A 35 55.99 6.43 -12.02
CA GLY A 35 55.34 5.95 -10.80
C GLY A 35 54.35 7.01 -10.27
N GLY A 36 53.06 6.79 -10.55
CA GLY A 36 51.97 7.49 -9.90
C GLY A 36 51.64 6.80 -8.61
N SER A 37 51.58 7.53 -7.50
CA SER A 37 50.97 7.03 -6.24
C SER A 37 49.57 6.49 -6.55
N PRO A 38 49.14 5.40 -5.87
CA PRO A 38 47.80 4.87 -6.08
C PRO A 38 46.77 5.95 -5.72
N GLU A 39 46.03 6.40 -6.73
CA GLU A 39 44.85 7.25 -6.55
C GLU A 39 43.87 6.49 -5.65
N ALA A 40 43.53 7.13 -4.52
CA ALA A 40 42.53 6.56 -3.63
C ALA A 40 41.22 6.36 -4.43
N VAL A 41 40.82 5.13 -4.62
CA VAL A 41 39.55 4.79 -5.21
C VAL A 41 38.45 5.36 -4.30
N VAL A 42 37.94 6.51 -4.64
CA VAL A 42 36.74 7.07 -3.99
C VAL A 42 35.58 6.16 -4.40
N THR A 43 35.30 5.17 -3.60
CA THR A 43 34.09 4.37 -3.75
C THR A 43 32.92 5.27 -3.42
N SER A 44 32.17 5.69 -4.43
CA SER A 44 30.87 6.33 -4.22
C SER A 44 30.05 5.46 -3.29
N PRO A 45 29.35 6.03 -2.30
CA PRO A 45 28.46 5.23 -1.46
C PRO A 45 27.50 4.46 -2.36
N PRO A 46 27.24 3.17 -2.06
CA PRO A 46 26.33 2.39 -2.89
C PRO A 46 24.96 3.07 -2.96
N ALA A 47 24.33 2.99 -4.13
CA ALA A 47 23.02 3.59 -4.35
C ALA A 47 21.99 3.00 -3.38
N PRO A 48 21.02 3.80 -2.89
CA PRO A 48 19.92 3.29 -2.09
C PRO A 48 19.21 2.15 -2.83
N SER A 49 18.92 1.07 -2.11
CA SER A 49 18.29 -0.11 -2.69
C SER A 49 17.35 -0.77 -1.69
N TRP A 50 16.40 -1.54 -2.22
CA TRP A 50 15.52 -2.38 -1.42
C TRP A 50 16.26 -3.63 -0.95
N ARG A 51 16.03 -4.04 0.28
CA ARG A 51 16.56 -5.26 0.88
C ARG A 51 15.48 -5.97 1.71
N LEU A 52 15.58 -7.29 1.83
CA LEU A 52 14.74 -8.05 2.76
C LEU A 52 15.17 -7.74 4.21
N ALA A 53 14.19 -7.42 5.04
CA ALA A 53 14.39 -7.32 6.48
C ALA A 53 14.48 -8.70 7.12
N THR A 54 15.24 -8.81 8.22
CA THR A 54 15.18 -9.97 9.09
C THR A 54 14.00 -9.81 10.04
N LEU A 55 13.06 -10.76 9.99
CA LEU A 55 11.87 -10.77 10.84
C LEU A 55 12.02 -11.80 11.96
N PRO A 56 11.31 -11.60 13.09
CA PRO A 56 11.09 -12.68 14.06
C PRO A 56 10.31 -13.81 13.38
N GLU A 57 10.43 -15.01 13.91
CA GLU A 57 9.65 -16.14 13.41
C GLU A 57 8.15 -15.86 13.58
N LEU A 58 7.43 -15.96 12.47
CA LEU A 58 5.97 -15.88 12.43
C LEU A 58 5.40 -17.29 12.53
N ALA A 59 4.27 -17.44 13.23
CA ALA A 59 3.65 -18.75 13.39
C ALA A 59 3.17 -19.29 12.03
N GLY A 60 3.57 -20.56 11.77
CA GLY A 60 3.21 -21.26 10.54
C GLY A 60 1.83 -21.93 10.61
N PRO A 61 1.35 -22.51 9.49
CA PRO A 61 2.11 -22.68 8.24
C PRO A 61 2.14 -21.45 7.33
N THR A 62 1.23 -20.51 7.49
CA THR A 62 1.12 -19.32 6.62
C THR A 62 1.06 -18.04 7.45
N SER A 63 1.71 -17.01 6.95
CA SER A 63 1.64 -15.65 7.48
C SER A 63 1.64 -14.62 6.34
N VAL A 64 0.93 -13.52 6.54
CA VAL A 64 0.84 -12.41 5.59
C VAL A 64 0.91 -11.10 6.36
N LEU A 65 1.67 -10.12 5.86
CA LEU A 65 1.63 -8.74 6.34
C LEU A 65 0.84 -7.91 5.32
N TRP A 66 -0.13 -7.14 5.81
CA TRP A 66 -1.08 -6.43 4.96
C TRP A 66 -0.79 -4.94 4.85
N ASP A 67 -0.35 -4.32 5.96
CA ASP A 67 -0.14 -2.88 5.99
C ASP A 67 1.03 -2.51 6.91
N VAL A 68 1.60 -1.31 6.70
CA VAL A 68 2.74 -0.78 7.46
C VAL A 68 2.60 0.72 7.65
N VAL A 69 2.94 1.22 8.84
CA VAL A 69 3.01 2.65 9.14
C VAL A 69 4.27 3.01 9.90
N SER A 70 4.81 4.18 9.61
CA SER A 70 6.01 4.74 10.25
C SER A 70 5.73 6.15 10.77
N VAL A 71 6.19 6.47 11.95
CA VAL A 71 6.10 7.83 12.50
C VAL A 71 7.46 8.54 12.55
N ASP A 72 8.51 7.77 12.64
CA ASP A 72 9.91 8.23 12.55
C ASP A 72 10.86 7.05 12.26
N ALA A 73 12.16 7.32 12.20
CA ALA A 73 13.18 6.31 11.86
C ALA A 73 13.33 5.17 12.91
N ARG A 74 12.69 5.29 14.07
CA ARG A 74 12.75 4.33 15.18
C ARG A 74 11.42 3.66 15.51
N HIS A 75 10.34 4.16 14.96
CA HIS A 75 9.00 3.68 15.28
C HIS A 75 8.21 3.44 13.99
N ALA A 76 7.99 2.16 13.71
CA ALA A 76 7.09 1.69 12.66
C ALA A 76 6.35 0.42 13.12
N TRP A 77 5.21 0.13 12.53
CA TRP A 77 4.41 -1.06 12.81
C TRP A 77 3.96 -1.69 11.51
N ALA A 78 4.04 -3.01 11.44
CA ALA A 78 3.47 -3.80 10.36
C ALA A 78 2.43 -4.75 10.93
N VAL A 79 1.30 -4.87 10.28
CA VAL A 79 0.15 -5.65 10.74
C VAL A 79 -0.21 -6.75 9.75
N GLY A 80 -0.82 -7.81 10.25
CA GLY A 80 -1.20 -8.93 9.40
C GLY A 80 -1.86 -10.07 10.14
N SER A 81 -1.68 -11.27 9.60
CA SER A 81 -2.09 -12.53 10.22
C SER A 81 -1.00 -13.59 10.11
N GLU A 82 -1.08 -14.55 10.99
CA GLU A 82 -0.20 -15.73 11.01
C GLU A 82 -0.99 -16.98 11.41
N ALA A 83 -0.34 -18.14 11.35
CA ALA A 83 -0.91 -19.43 11.78
C ALA A 83 -2.20 -19.83 11.06
N TYR A 84 -2.43 -19.35 9.83
CA TYR A 84 -3.62 -19.78 9.10
C TYR A 84 -3.30 -20.96 8.16
N SER A 85 -4.32 -21.80 7.91
CA SER A 85 -4.22 -22.95 7.02
C SER A 85 -4.93 -22.69 5.70
N PRO A 86 -4.22 -22.65 4.55
CA PRO A 86 -4.86 -22.50 3.25
C PRO A 86 -5.72 -23.70 2.85
N ALA A 87 -5.70 -24.79 3.62
CA ALA A 87 -6.60 -25.94 3.46
C ALA A 87 -7.98 -25.72 4.09
N GLN A 88 -8.15 -24.67 4.89
CA GLN A 88 -9.41 -24.31 5.55
C GLN A 88 -9.84 -22.94 5.01
N PRO A 89 -10.85 -22.87 4.15
CA PRO A 89 -11.26 -21.64 3.48
C PRO A 89 -11.64 -20.49 4.43
N ASP A 90 -12.14 -20.82 5.62
CA ASP A 90 -12.61 -19.84 6.61
C ASP A 90 -11.54 -19.50 7.66
N ASP A 91 -10.36 -20.11 7.58
CA ASP A 91 -9.26 -19.81 8.50
C ASP A 91 -8.44 -18.64 7.98
N THR A 92 -8.53 -17.48 8.62
CA THR A 92 -7.70 -16.30 8.35
C THR A 92 -6.55 -16.12 9.36
N GLY A 93 -6.37 -17.10 10.23
CA GLY A 93 -5.28 -17.14 11.22
C GLY A 93 -5.54 -16.31 12.46
N THR A 94 -4.48 -15.84 13.06
CA THR A 94 -4.48 -14.97 14.24
C THR A 94 -3.80 -13.65 13.91
N PRO A 95 -4.26 -12.52 14.46
CA PRO A 95 -3.64 -11.22 14.24
C PRO A 95 -2.19 -11.19 14.71
N VAL A 96 -1.35 -10.50 13.96
CA VAL A 96 0.04 -10.22 14.33
C VAL A 96 0.38 -8.76 14.09
N ILE A 97 1.15 -8.18 15.01
CA ILE A 97 1.78 -6.87 14.86
C ILE A 97 3.28 -7.02 15.06
N LEU A 98 4.05 -6.50 14.12
CA LEU A 98 5.47 -6.31 14.25
C LEU A 98 5.76 -4.85 14.53
N GLN A 99 6.76 -4.57 15.38
CA GLN A 99 7.22 -3.23 15.72
C GLN A 99 8.70 -3.08 15.38
N TRP A 100 9.04 -1.96 14.75
CA TRP A 100 10.41 -1.53 14.44
C TRP A 100 10.94 -0.60 15.53
N ASP A 101 12.16 -0.85 16.00
CA ASP A 101 12.84 -0.07 17.04
C ASP A 101 13.96 0.86 16.52
N GLY A 102 14.10 0.97 15.21
CA GLY A 102 15.19 1.67 14.52
C GLY A 102 16.32 0.74 14.07
N ARG A 103 16.28 -0.55 14.41
CA ARG A 103 17.31 -1.54 14.06
C ARG A 103 16.75 -2.89 13.62
N SER A 104 15.68 -3.32 14.26
CA SER A 104 15.11 -4.64 14.05
C SER A 104 13.60 -4.64 14.23
N TRP A 105 12.95 -5.59 13.56
CA TRP A 105 11.56 -5.91 13.74
C TRP A 105 11.39 -6.93 14.86
N ALA A 106 10.48 -6.68 15.78
CA ALA A 106 10.11 -7.58 16.87
C ALA A 106 8.59 -7.74 16.92
N ARG A 107 8.12 -8.82 17.53
CA ARG A 107 6.68 -8.99 17.79
C ARG A 107 6.22 -8.00 18.85
N ALA A 108 5.18 -7.24 18.58
CA ALA A 108 4.51 -6.44 19.60
C ALA A 108 3.63 -7.35 20.48
N PRO A 109 3.66 -7.17 21.81
CA PRO A 109 2.73 -7.89 22.68
C PRO A 109 1.31 -7.39 22.45
N LEU A 110 0.40 -8.29 22.04
CA LEU A 110 -1.02 -8.01 21.86
C LEU A 110 -1.79 -8.28 23.17
N PRO A 111 -2.94 -7.63 23.39
CA PRO A 111 -3.86 -8.04 24.45
C PRO A 111 -4.34 -9.49 24.22
N ALA A 112 -4.99 -10.09 25.21
CA ALA A 112 -5.62 -11.39 25.03
C ALA A 112 -6.75 -11.26 23.98
N ILE A 113 -6.42 -11.60 22.73
CA ILE A 113 -7.36 -11.63 21.61
C ILE A 113 -8.10 -12.98 21.63
N SER A 114 -9.41 -12.94 21.61
CA SER A 114 -10.26 -14.13 21.61
C SER A 114 -10.86 -14.48 20.23
N TRP A 115 -10.55 -13.68 19.21
CA TRP A 115 -11.05 -13.86 17.85
C TRP A 115 -9.94 -14.32 16.89
N HIS A 116 -10.33 -15.06 15.87
CA HIS A 116 -9.50 -15.44 14.73
C HIS A 116 -9.77 -14.49 13.58
N GLY A 117 -8.73 -14.06 12.90
CA GLY A 117 -8.84 -13.10 11.84
C GLY A 117 -7.50 -12.46 11.50
N ARG A 118 -7.56 -11.32 10.86
CA ARG A 118 -6.37 -10.57 10.43
C ARG A 118 -6.50 -9.08 10.76
N LEU A 119 -5.37 -8.40 10.83
CA LEU A 119 -5.31 -6.93 10.80
C LEU A 119 -4.97 -6.51 9.38
N ASP A 120 -5.81 -5.66 8.82
CA ASP A 120 -5.72 -5.22 7.43
C ASP A 120 -5.11 -3.83 7.28
N LEU A 121 -5.29 -2.95 8.28
CA LEU A 121 -4.92 -1.55 8.23
C LEU A 121 -4.19 -1.13 9.50
N VAL A 122 -3.21 -0.25 9.34
CA VAL A 122 -2.53 0.42 10.46
C VAL A 122 -2.26 1.88 10.13
N ALA A 123 -2.49 2.78 11.08
CA ALA A 123 -2.16 4.20 10.95
C ALA A 123 -1.69 4.78 12.27
N ALA A 124 -0.84 5.80 12.20
CA ALA A 124 -0.28 6.46 13.37
C ALA A 124 0.06 7.93 13.07
N ASP A 125 0.02 8.78 14.09
CA ASP A 125 0.58 10.12 14.04
C ASP A 125 1.70 10.35 15.07
N SER A 126 1.88 9.42 16.00
CA SER A 126 2.94 9.46 17.00
C SER A 126 3.29 8.05 17.51
N PRO A 127 4.44 7.87 18.21
CA PRO A 127 4.79 6.60 18.84
C PRO A 127 3.83 6.15 19.95
N SER A 128 2.92 7.00 20.39
CA SER A 128 1.93 6.73 21.44
C SER A 128 0.48 6.81 20.94
N ASN A 129 0.27 6.90 19.65
CA ASN A 129 -1.07 6.92 19.06
C ASN A 129 -1.08 6.16 17.75
N VAL A 130 -1.19 4.83 17.87
CA VAL A 130 -1.21 3.90 16.73
C VAL A 130 -2.51 3.11 16.76
N TRP A 131 -3.17 3.03 15.63
CA TRP A 131 -4.44 2.34 15.46
C TRP A 131 -4.28 1.23 14.43
N ALA A 132 -4.86 0.08 14.72
CA ALA A 132 -4.94 -1.02 13.77
C ALA A 132 -6.38 -1.52 13.65
N VAL A 133 -6.78 -1.88 12.46
CA VAL A 133 -8.12 -2.37 12.16
C VAL A 133 -8.02 -3.69 11.42
N GLY A 134 -8.91 -4.60 11.77
CA GLY A 134 -9.03 -5.88 11.12
C GLY A 134 -10.41 -6.48 11.32
N SER A 135 -10.53 -7.73 10.95
CA SER A 135 -11.81 -8.42 10.99
C SER A 135 -11.67 -9.91 11.33
N THR A 136 -12.73 -10.47 11.91
CA THR A 136 -12.85 -11.93 12.02
C THR A 136 -12.98 -12.55 10.64
N ALA A 137 -12.52 -13.81 10.53
CA ALA A 137 -12.95 -14.68 9.44
C ALA A 137 -14.47 -14.87 9.50
N ALA A 138 -15.11 -14.78 8.37
CA ALA A 138 -16.54 -14.99 8.26
C ALA A 138 -16.90 -15.62 6.90
N ALA A 139 -17.87 -16.51 6.90
CA ALA A 139 -18.34 -17.15 5.67
C ALA A 139 -19.11 -16.17 4.77
N THR A 140 -19.73 -15.15 5.35
CA THR A 140 -20.44 -14.09 4.63
C THR A 140 -20.01 -12.71 5.15
N PRO A 141 -20.11 -11.66 4.32
CA PRO A 141 -19.81 -10.30 4.76
C PRO A 141 -20.62 -9.85 5.98
N GLU A 142 -21.85 -10.32 6.11
CA GLU A 142 -22.78 -9.97 7.20
C GLU A 142 -22.36 -10.55 8.56
N GLU A 143 -21.55 -11.61 8.56
CA GLU A 143 -21.02 -12.25 9.76
C GLU A 143 -19.66 -11.65 10.18
N GLN A 144 -19.07 -10.82 9.32
CA GLN A 144 -17.77 -10.21 9.57
C GLN A 144 -17.86 -9.20 10.71
N VAL A 145 -17.02 -9.35 11.72
CA VAL A 145 -16.91 -8.42 12.85
C VAL A 145 -15.65 -7.60 12.70
N THR A 146 -15.80 -6.28 12.72
CA THR A 146 -14.67 -5.34 12.73
C THR A 146 -14.07 -5.23 14.13
N HIS A 147 -12.75 -5.35 14.21
CA HIS A 147 -11.97 -5.17 15.42
C HIS A 147 -11.03 -3.97 15.28
N VAL A 148 -10.95 -3.16 16.32
CA VAL A 148 -10.10 -1.97 16.36
C VAL A 148 -9.16 -2.08 17.56
N LEU A 149 -7.87 -1.95 17.31
CA LEU A 149 -6.84 -1.93 18.34
C LEU A 149 -6.20 -0.54 18.40
N HIS A 150 -5.89 -0.08 19.61
CA HIS A 150 -5.18 1.18 19.85
C HIS A 150 -3.95 0.94 20.74
N TYR A 151 -2.82 1.49 20.34
CA TYR A 151 -1.59 1.54 21.13
C TYR A 151 -1.39 2.94 21.70
N ASP A 152 -1.29 3.03 23.02
CA ASP A 152 -1.17 4.28 23.76
C ASP A 152 0.27 4.67 24.13
N GLY A 153 1.25 4.02 23.48
CA GLY A 153 2.68 4.17 23.81
C GLY A 153 3.17 3.17 24.84
N SER A 154 2.27 2.44 25.50
CA SER A 154 2.63 1.45 26.53
C SER A 154 2.08 0.06 26.21
N ALA A 155 0.85 -0.03 25.72
CA ALA A 155 0.21 -1.31 25.44
C ALA A 155 -0.86 -1.17 24.34
N TRP A 156 -1.05 -2.25 23.59
CA TRP A 156 -2.19 -2.40 22.71
C TRP A 156 -3.44 -2.76 23.50
N ARG A 157 -4.56 -2.15 23.15
CA ARG A 157 -5.89 -2.45 23.73
C ARG A 157 -6.92 -2.50 22.62
N GLU A 158 -7.87 -3.41 22.76
CA GLU A 158 -9.04 -3.44 21.90
C GLU A 158 -9.99 -2.30 22.28
N VAL A 159 -10.37 -1.50 21.29
CA VAL A 159 -11.34 -0.42 21.41
C VAL A 159 -12.66 -0.93 20.84
N PRO A 160 -13.75 -0.96 21.61
CA PRO A 160 -15.03 -1.37 21.09
C PRO A 160 -15.43 -0.57 19.86
N PHE A 161 -15.68 -1.25 18.75
CA PHE A 161 -16.18 -0.65 17.53
C PHE A 161 -17.70 -0.81 17.46
N ALA A 162 -18.39 0.31 17.41
CA ALA A 162 -19.81 0.37 17.09
C ALA A 162 -20.02 1.60 16.23
N ARG A 163 -20.70 1.44 15.12
CA ARG A 163 -21.03 2.59 14.25
C ARG A 163 -21.90 3.58 14.98
N GLY A 164 -21.58 4.87 14.84
CA GLY A 164 -22.33 5.95 15.48
C GLY A 164 -23.78 6.09 14.99
N ASP A 165 -24.10 5.52 13.82
CA ASP A 165 -25.46 5.47 13.27
C ASP A 165 -26.26 4.23 13.70
N GLY A 166 -25.65 3.32 14.49
CA GLY A 166 -26.26 2.07 14.96
C GLY A 166 -26.31 0.92 13.95
N GLY A 167 -25.65 1.06 12.78
CA GLY A 167 -25.51 -0.01 11.81
C GLY A 167 -24.62 -1.15 12.34
N SER A 168 -24.89 -2.40 11.94
CA SER A 168 -24.16 -3.57 12.40
C SER A 168 -23.01 -3.98 11.48
N LEU A 169 -23.18 -3.86 10.17
CA LEU A 169 -22.16 -4.23 9.18
C LEU A 169 -21.21 -3.06 8.91
N ALA A 170 -19.92 -3.34 8.89
CA ALA A 170 -18.89 -2.39 8.48
C ALA A 170 -17.73 -3.11 7.80
N LEU A 171 -17.60 -2.93 6.49
CA LEU A 171 -16.42 -3.32 5.71
C LEU A 171 -15.47 -2.12 5.67
N ILE A 172 -14.57 -2.04 6.63
CA ILE A 172 -13.62 -0.93 6.73
C ILE A 172 -12.52 -1.12 5.69
N THR A 173 -12.31 -0.10 4.88
CA THR A 173 -11.36 -0.09 3.75
C THR A 173 -10.27 0.96 3.90
N GLY A 174 -10.41 1.90 4.83
CA GLY A 174 -9.41 2.93 5.07
C GLY A 174 -9.37 3.40 6.50
N LEU A 175 -8.16 3.67 6.98
CA LEU A 175 -7.86 4.18 8.31
C LEU A 175 -6.85 5.33 8.17
N THR A 176 -7.06 6.42 8.90
CA THR A 176 -6.06 7.48 9.03
C THR A 176 -6.07 8.09 10.43
N VAL A 177 -4.88 8.47 10.87
CA VAL A 177 -4.66 9.24 12.11
C VAL A 177 -3.94 10.52 11.72
N GLY A 178 -4.48 11.65 12.14
CA GLY A 178 -3.85 12.94 11.84
C GLY A 178 -4.65 14.12 12.39
N GLY A 179 -3.95 15.19 12.75
CA GLY A 179 -4.58 16.38 13.32
C GLY A 179 -5.30 16.13 14.64
N GLY A 180 -4.88 15.13 15.42
CA GLY A 180 -5.52 14.74 16.67
C GLY A 180 -6.82 13.96 16.49
N GLN A 181 -7.09 13.44 15.31
CA GLN A 181 -8.31 12.73 14.96
C GLN A 181 -7.98 11.36 14.34
N THR A 182 -8.83 10.37 14.59
CA THR A 182 -8.79 9.07 13.94
C THR A 182 -10.06 8.89 13.12
N TRP A 183 -9.91 8.50 11.87
CA TRP A 183 -11.00 8.29 10.95
C TRP A 183 -10.96 6.89 10.36
N LEU A 184 -12.15 6.31 10.22
CA LEU A 184 -12.39 5.08 9.46
C LEU A 184 -13.33 5.38 8.32
N VAL A 185 -13.06 4.81 7.17
CA VAL A 185 -13.99 4.78 6.04
C VAL A 185 -14.19 3.36 5.55
N GLY A 186 -15.33 3.15 4.92
CA GLY A 186 -15.68 1.83 4.41
C GLY A 186 -17.06 1.81 3.78
N ASN A 187 -17.63 0.62 3.72
CA ASN A 187 -18.92 0.41 3.08
C ASN A 187 -19.74 -0.63 3.86
N ASP A 188 -21.04 -0.44 3.91
CA ASP A 188 -21.98 -1.50 4.20
C ASP A 188 -22.72 -1.85 2.90
N LEU A 189 -22.88 -2.94 2.44
CA LEU A 189 -23.52 -3.39 1.18
C LEU A 189 -24.27 -2.31 0.35
N SER A 190 -24.68 -1.21 0.96
CA SER A 190 -25.56 -0.18 0.35
C SER A 190 -25.06 1.26 0.50
N ASN A 191 -24.28 1.56 1.53
CA ASN A 191 -23.90 2.93 1.89
C ASN A 191 -22.41 3.01 2.22
N VAL A 192 -21.84 4.19 2.05
CA VAL A 192 -20.52 4.51 2.59
C VAL A 192 -20.58 4.70 4.10
N ILE A 193 -19.56 4.23 4.78
CA ILE A 193 -19.33 4.40 6.21
C ILE A 193 -18.24 5.44 6.39
N ILE A 194 -18.49 6.43 7.25
CA ILE A 194 -17.50 7.42 7.65
C ILE A 194 -17.61 7.59 9.16
N GLU A 195 -16.62 7.09 9.88
CA GLU A 195 -16.59 7.13 11.34
C GLU A 195 -15.38 7.95 11.81
N GLN A 196 -15.61 8.81 12.81
CA GLN A 196 -14.57 9.59 13.46
C GLN A 196 -14.55 9.24 14.95
N TRP A 197 -13.37 8.97 15.48
CA TRP A 197 -13.17 8.82 16.93
C TRP A 197 -13.08 10.17 17.60
N ASP A 198 -13.94 10.42 18.59
CA ASP A 198 -13.98 11.68 19.35
C ASP A 198 -13.18 11.63 20.66
N GLY A 199 -12.38 10.58 20.85
CA GLY A 199 -11.65 10.31 22.11
C GLY A 199 -12.40 9.38 23.06
N ARG A 200 -13.69 9.06 22.79
CA ARG A 200 -14.54 8.25 23.65
C ARG A 200 -15.42 7.26 22.90
N SER A 201 -15.93 7.67 21.76
CA SER A 201 -16.85 6.89 20.93
C SER A 201 -16.67 7.20 19.44
N TRP A 202 -17.16 6.31 18.61
CA TRP A 202 -17.23 6.53 17.18
C TRP A 202 -18.45 7.39 16.84
N ARG A 203 -18.26 8.36 15.94
CA ARG A 203 -19.28 9.27 15.45
C ARG A 203 -19.39 9.15 13.94
N SER A 204 -20.57 8.76 13.46
CA SER A 204 -20.87 8.71 12.03
C SER A 204 -21.02 10.10 11.42
N HIS A 205 -20.43 10.26 10.24
CA HIS A 205 -20.61 11.44 9.41
C HIS A 205 -21.46 11.12 8.18
N GLN A 206 -22.24 12.11 7.76
CA GLN A 206 -23.04 11.99 6.56
C GLN A 206 -22.13 12.08 5.30
N PRO A 207 -22.25 11.15 4.35
CA PRO A 207 -21.56 11.25 3.07
C PRO A 207 -22.09 12.44 2.25
N PRO A 208 -21.39 12.84 1.18
CA PRO A 208 -21.89 13.80 0.20
C PRO A 208 -23.30 13.43 -0.29
N ALA A 209 -24.09 14.43 -0.67
CA ALA A 209 -25.48 14.23 -1.06
C ALA A 209 -25.63 13.27 -2.25
N GLU A 210 -24.67 13.29 -3.16
CA GLU A 210 -24.61 12.43 -4.36
C GLU A 210 -24.42 10.95 -3.99
N CYS A 211 -23.80 10.67 -2.84
CA CYS A 211 -23.50 9.32 -2.35
C CYS A 211 -24.63 8.73 -1.49
N ARG A 212 -25.71 9.49 -1.25
CA ARG A 212 -26.82 8.99 -0.43
C ARG A 212 -27.76 8.13 -1.26
N THR A 213 -28.12 6.99 -0.72
CA THR A 213 -29.12 6.12 -1.34
C THR A 213 -30.47 6.81 -1.40
N GLY A 214 -31.17 6.72 -2.54
CA GLY A 214 -32.50 7.35 -2.77
C GLY A 214 -32.60 8.20 -4.02
N GLY A 215 -31.47 8.56 -4.65
CA GLY A 215 -31.44 9.10 -6.01
C GLY A 215 -31.35 7.98 -7.05
N THR A 216 -31.77 8.25 -8.29
CA THR A 216 -31.54 7.33 -9.42
C THR A 216 -30.41 7.84 -10.29
N SER A 217 -29.42 6.99 -10.53
CA SER A 217 -28.38 7.21 -11.52
C SER A 217 -28.92 6.94 -12.95
N PHE A 218 -28.07 7.16 -13.95
CA PHE A 218 -28.33 6.82 -15.32
C PHE A 218 -28.79 5.36 -15.46
N GLY A 219 -29.92 5.12 -16.16
CA GLY A 219 -30.48 3.78 -16.37
C GLY A 219 -31.33 3.23 -15.22
N GLY A 220 -31.73 4.04 -14.24
CA GLY A 220 -32.62 3.63 -13.15
C GLY A 220 -31.93 2.90 -11.99
N MET A 221 -30.59 2.79 -12.00
CA MET A 221 -29.84 2.27 -10.85
C MET A 221 -29.78 3.32 -9.74
N PRO A 222 -29.72 2.90 -8.47
CA PRO A 222 -29.52 3.83 -7.36
C PRO A 222 -28.15 4.50 -7.46
N ASN A 223 -28.06 5.76 -7.01
CA ASN A 223 -26.77 6.40 -6.78
C ASN A 223 -25.95 5.56 -5.79
N PHE A 224 -24.69 5.43 -6.05
CA PHE A 224 -23.77 4.79 -5.09
C PHE A 224 -22.42 5.51 -5.07
N CYS A 225 -21.73 5.39 -3.96
CA CYS A 225 -20.30 5.65 -3.81
C CYS A 225 -19.67 4.50 -3.03
N THR A 226 -18.38 4.31 -3.23
CA THR A 226 -17.54 3.48 -2.35
C THR A 226 -16.38 4.31 -1.87
N PHE A 227 -15.97 4.11 -0.62
CA PHE A 227 -14.73 4.66 -0.09
C PHE A 227 -13.74 3.52 0.07
N THR A 228 -12.51 3.72 -0.42
CA THR A 228 -11.46 2.70 -0.46
C THR A 228 -10.23 3.11 0.33
N ALA A 229 -9.96 4.41 0.44
CA ALA A 229 -8.81 4.95 1.16
C ALA A 229 -9.15 6.30 1.81
N ILE A 230 -8.37 6.69 2.82
CA ILE A 230 -8.52 7.97 3.52
C ILE A 230 -7.16 8.51 3.98
N LYS A 231 -6.96 9.82 3.93
CA LYS A 231 -5.75 10.52 4.37
C LYS A 231 -6.10 11.84 5.05
N ALA A 232 -5.70 12.02 6.30
CA ALA A 232 -5.86 13.27 7.04
C ALA A 232 -4.58 14.13 6.96
N PHE A 233 -4.75 15.41 6.63
CA PHE A 233 -3.70 16.44 6.70
C PHE A 233 -3.95 17.44 7.82
N GLY A 234 -5.11 17.37 8.45
CA GLY A 234 -5.53 18.24 9.55
C GLY A 234 -6.99 17.98 9.92
N PRO A 235 -7.48 18.58 11.00
CA PRO A 235 -8.83 18.32 11.52
C PRO A 235 -9.96 18.72 10.56
N ASP A 236 -9.71 19.68 9.69
CA ASP A 236 -10.62 20.21 8.67
C ASP A 236 -10.14 19.96 7.24
N ASN A 237 -9.16 19.06 7.08
CA ASN A 237 -8.56 18.74 5.79
C ASN A 237 -8.28 17.24 5.69
N VAL A 238 -9.37 16.47 5.45
CA VAL A 238 -9.30 15.02 5.30
C VAL A 238 -9.80 14.65 3.91
N TRP A 239 -9.06 13.80 3.23
CA TRP A 239 -9.37 13.33 1.89
C TRP A 239 -9.67 11.83 1.93
N ALA A 240 -10.68 11.42 1.18
CA ALA A 240 -10.94 10.01 0.92
C ALA A 240 -10.97 9.78 -0.59
N ALA A 241 -10.77 8.54 -0.99
CA ALA A 241 -10.74 8.10 -2.37
C ALA A 241 -11.68 6.92 -2.57
N GLY A 242 -12.09 6.70 -3.81
CA GLY A 242 -12.96 5.60 -4.20
C GLY A 242 -13.56 5.80 -5.58
N ASN A 243 -14.79 5.41 -5.73
CA ASN A 243 -15.58 5.65 -6.95
C ASN A 243 -17.03 5.95 -6.64
N GLY A 244 -17.78 6.31 -7.67
CA GLY A 244 -19.22 6.52 -7.55
C GLY A 244 -19.93 6.62 -8.89
N ALA A 245 -21.27 6.55 -8.82
CA ALA A 245 -22.12 6.75 -9.96
C ALA A 245 -23.38 7.53 -9.60
N TRP A 246 -23.67 8.61 -10.33
CA TRP A 246 -24.90 9.41 -10.26
C TRP A 246 -25.05 10.29 -11.50
N GLN A 247 -26.29 10.55 -11.93
CA GLN A 247 -26.63 11.54 -12.97
C GLN A 247 -25.72 11.54 -14.21
N GLY A 248 -25.35 10.35 -14.71
CA GLY A 248 -24.50 10.21 -15.90
C GLY A 248 -22.99 10.25 -15.64
N PHE A 249 -22.57 10.48 -14.41
CA PHE A 249 -21.19 10.25 -13.97
C PHE A 249 -21.03 8.81 -13.48
N LYS A 250 -19.94 8.16 -13.83
CA LYS A 250 -19.49 6.87 -13.26
C LYS A 250 -17.98 6.80 -13.36
N GLY A 251 -17.31 6.64 -12.22
CA GLY A 251 -15.85 6.58 -12.22
C GLY A 251 -15.19 6.91 -10.91
N PRO A 252 -13.86 7.06 -10.93
CA PRO A 252 -13.06 7.34 -9.75
C PRO A 252 -13.32 8.73 -9.20
N LEU A 253 -13.33 8.84 -7.87
CA LEU A 253 -13.65 10.06 -7.14
C LEU A 253 -12.70 10.30 -5.99
N LEU A 254 -12.51 11.58 -5.70
CA LEU A 254 -12.01 12.03 -4.42
C LEU A 254 -13.13 12.69 -3.62
N PHE A 255 -12.96 12.65 -2.30
CA PHE A 255 -13.88 13.26 -1.35
C PHE A 255 -13.07 14.10 -0.38
N HIS A 256 -13.58 15.26 -0.02
CA HIS A 256 -12.89 16.19 0.87
C HIS A 256 -13.78 16.60 2.05
N TRP A 257 -13.27 16.45 3.25
CA TRP A 257 -13.80 16.99 4.49
C TRP A 257 -13.16 18.35 4.78
N ASN A 258 -13.99 19.37 4.97
CA ASN A 258 -13.57 20.75 5.20
C ASN A 258 -13.81 21.22 6.65
N GLY A 259 -13.90 20.29 7.60
CA GLY A 259 -14.22 20.60 9.01
C GLY A 259 -15.72 20.62 9.32
N SER A 260 -16.60 20.65 8.31
CA SER A 260 -18.04 20.73 8.49
C SER A 260 -18.85 19.74 7.66
N ALA A 261 -18.40 19.42 6.45
CA ALA A 261 -19.11 18.54 5.55
C ALA A 261 -18.14 17.84 4.56
N TRP A 262 -18.50 16.63 4.17
CA TRP A 262 -17.89 15.91 3.06
C TRP A 262 -18.45 16.39 1.73
N ARG A 263 -17.58 16.54 0.73
CA ARG A 263 -17.91 16.93 -0.62
C ARG A 263 -17.20 16.04 -1.61
N THR A 264 -17.85 15.76 -2.74
CA THR A 264 -17.22 15.10 -3.89
C THR A 264 -16.28 16.06 -4.61
N VAL A 265 -15.15 15.53 -5.07
CA VAL A 265 -14.17 16.25 -5.88
C VAL A 265 -13.92 15.44 -7.17
N GLN A 266 -14.37 15.98 -8.29
CA GLN A 266 -14.13 15.36 -9.59
C GLN A 266 -12.73 15.67 -10.08
N VAL A 267 -12.04 14.64 -10.57
CA VAL A 267 -10.64 14.73 -11.02
C VAL A 267 -10.51 14.75 -12.56
N GLY A 268 -11.62 14.92 -13.27
CA GLY A 268 -11.62 14.95 -14.75
C GLY A 268 -11.47 13.59 -15.42
N VAL A 269 -11.59 12.50 -14.67
CA VAL A 269 -11.57 11.12 -15.17
C VAL A 269 -12.99 10.55 -15.09
N ASN A 270 -13.51 10.06 -16.21
CA ASN A 270 -14.81 9.41 -16.30
C ASN A 270 -14.61 8.01 -16.91
N GLU A 271 -14.25 7.06 -16.09
CA GLU A 271 -13.96 5.67 -16.46
C GLU A 271 -14.82 4.74 -15.62
N GLU A 272 -15.80 4.12 -16.25
CA GLU A 272 -16.89 3.41 -15.59
C GLU A 272 -16.48 2.30 -14.61
N GLU A 273 -15.34 1.65 -14.84
CA GLU A 273 -14.89 0.51 -14.03
C GLU A 273 -13.64 0.81 -13.21
N SER A 274 -13.26 2.08 -13.10
CA SER A 274 -12.07 2.49 -12.36
C SER A 274 -12.44 3.02 -10.98
N SER A 275 -11.58 2.75 -10.02
CA SER A 275 -11.64 3.25 -8.64
C SER A 275 -10.25 3.72 -8.22
N PHE A 276 -10.18 4.74 -7.37
CA PHE A 276 -8.96 4.97 -6.62
C PHE A 276 -8.89 3.97 -5.46
N GLY A 277 -7.70 3.40 -5.21
CA GLY A 277 -7.43 2.44 -4.15
C GLY A 277 -6.60 3.01 -3.00
N ALA A 278 -5.75 4.01 -3.25
CA ALA A 278 -4.85 4.56 -2.24
C ALA A 278 -4.59 6.06 -2.42
N LEU A 279 -4.19 6.71 -1.32
CA LEU A 279 -3.88 8.14 -1.22
C LEU A 279 -2.53 8.36 -0.54
N ALA A 280 -1.74 9.29 -1.07
CA ALA A 280 -0.50 9.77 -0.45
C ALA A 280 -0.31 11.27 -0.62
N GLY A 281 0.65 11.83 0.11
CA GLY A 281 1.04 13.23 0.05
C GLY A 281 1.50 13.76 1.40
N HIS A 282 2.28 14.82 1.42
CA HIS A 282 2.65 15.55 2.64
C HIS A 282 1.65 16.66 2.96
N SER A 283 0.87 17.06 1.97
CA SER A 283 -0.19 18.07 2.07
C SER A 283 -1.26 17.80 1.01
N SER A 284 -2.41 18.45 1.13
CA SER A 284 -3.44 18.40 0.09
C SER A 284 -3.03 19.05 -1.24
N GLY A 285 -1.97 19.87 -1.23
CA GLY A 285 -1.43 20.50 -2.45
C GLY A 285 -0.54 19.59 -3.29
N ASP A 286 -0.06 18.48 -2.72
CA ASP A 286 0.74 17.45 -3.38
C ASP A 286 0.11 16.06 -3.27
N LEU A 287 -1.20 16.00 -3.08
CA LEU A 287 -1.96 14.76 -2.98
C LEU A 287 -1.83 13.92 -4.25
N TRP A 288 -1.54 12.64 -4.06
CA TRP A 288 -1.61 11.59 -5.06
C TRP A 288 -2.77 10.66 -4.75
N ALA A 289 -3.50 10.27 -5.79
CA ALA A 289 -4.47 9.19 -5.73
C ALA A 289 -4.19 8.20 -6.85
N VAL A 290 -4.16 6.92 -6.52
CA VAL A 290 -3.85 5.84 -7.46
C VAL A 290 -4.88 4.73 -7.39
N GLY A 291 -5.01 3.94 -8.45
CA GLY A 291 -6.01 2.87 -8.48
C GLY A 291 -5.94 1.98 -9.72
N ASP A 292 -7.10 1.50 -10.12
CA ASP A 292 -7.26 0.51 -11.18
C ASP A 292 -6.74 0.97 -12.54
N GLY A 293 -6.26 0.03 -13.35
CA GLY A 293 -5.78 0.28 -14.72
C GLY A 293 -4.56 1.22 -14.78
N GLY A 294 -3.77 1.29 -13.72
CA GLY A 294 -2.63 2.19 -13.62
C GLY A 294 -3.03 3.67 -13.48
N LEU A 295 -4.25 3.93 -13.04
CA LEU A 295 -4.75 5.28 -12.79
C LEU A 295 -3.89 5.95 -11.70
N ALA A 296 -3.33 7.10 -12.01
CA ALA A 296 -2.64 7.96 -11.07
C ALA A 296 -2.99 9.41 -11.35
N VAL A 297 -3.39 10.15 -10.34
CA VAL A 297 -3.61 11.59 -10.42
C VAL A 297 -2.81 12.30 -9.34
N ARG A 298 -2.39 13.51 -9.64
CA ARG A 298 -1.65 14.37 -8.71
C ARG A 298 -2.36 15.71 -8.59
N ALA A 299 -2.50 16.21 -7.37
CA ALA A 299 -2.90 17.59 -7.13
C ALA A 299 -1.81 18.56 -7.60
N SER A 300 -2.17 19.57 -8.37
CA SER A 300 -1.25 20.57 -8.91
C SER A 300 -1.97 21.91 -9.10
N GLY A 301 -1.61 22.92 -8.32
CA GLY A 301 -2.11 24.29 -8.50
C GLY A 301 -3.63 24.46 -8.42
N GLY A 302 -4.33 23.63 -7.62
CA GLY A 302 -5.80 23.65 -7.48
C GLY A 302 -6.55 22.83 -8.53
N SER A 303 -5.85 22.08 -9.38
CA SER A 303 -6.38 21.10 -10.33
C SER A 303 -5.74 19.74 -10.11
N PHE A 304 -6.17 18.73 -10.88
CA PHE A 304 -5.58 17.40 -10.87
C PHE A 304 -4.97 17.10 -12.23
N GLU A 305 -3.75 16.60 -12.21
CA GLU A 305 -3.02 16.12 -13.38
C GLU A 305 -3.14 14.60 -13.46
N LEU A 306 -3.54 14.08 -14.61
CA LEU A 306 -3.60 12.63 -14.87
C LEU A 306 -2.23 12.14 -15.35
N LEU A 307 -1.62 11.23 -14.59
CA LEU A 307 -0.28 10.67 -14.83
C LEU A 307 -0.36 9.14 -14.87
N ARG A 308 -1.05 8.59 -15.87
CA ARG A 308 -1.31 7.15 -15.96
C ARG A 308 -0.03 6.31 -16.06
N TYR A 309 0.04 5.26 -15.26
CA TYR A 309 1.05 4.21 -15.37
C TYR A 309 0.61 3.15 -16.38
N ALA A 310 1.16 3.19 -17.59
CA ALA A 310 0.66 2.44 -18.76
C ALA A 310 0.76 0.90 -18.67
N GLN A 311 1.55 0.36 -17.74
CA GLN A 311 1.73 -1.08 -17.58
C GLN A 311 0.94 -1.64 -16.37
N GLY A 312 0.17 -0.79 -15.69
CA GLY A 312 -0.42 -1.12 -14.42
C GLY A 312 -1.71 -1.93 -14.51
N GLY A 313 -1.81 -2.92 -13.64
CA GLY A 313 -3.07 -3.44 -13.13
C GLY A 313 -3.61 -2.55 -12.01
N ALA A 314 -4.19 -3.14 -10.97
CA ALA A 314 -4.51 -2.43 -9.75
C ALA A 314 -3.22 -1.97 -9.04
N LEU A 315 -3.22 -0.73 -8.58
CA LEU A 315 -2.16 -0.14 -7.78
C LEU A 315 -2.65 -0.12 -6.32
N PRO A 316 -2.27 -1.11 -5.50
CA PRO A 316 -2.87 -1.31 -4.18
C PRO A 316 -2.48 -0.22 -3.18
N ASP A 317 -1.30 0.38 -3.34
CA ASP A 317 -0.81 1.37 -2.41
C ASP A 317 0.13 2.40 -3.04
N VAL A 318 0.24 3.57 -2.38
CA VAL A 318 1.10 4.69 -2.77
C VAL A 318 1.62 5.43 -1.55
N VAL A 319 2.89 5.83 -1.59
CA VAL A 319 3.47 6.79 -0.64
C VAL A 319 4.28 7.85 -1.38
N THR A 320 4.62 8.94 -0.68
CA THR A 320 5.55 9.94 -1.21
C THR A 320 6.85 9.92 -0.41
N ASP A 321 7.99 9.93 -1.11
CA ASP A 321 9.31 10.04 -0.47
C ASP A 321 9.59 11.47 0.00
N LEU A 322 10.72 11.69 0.65
CA LEU A 322 11.14 13.03 1.13
C LEU A 322 11.12 14.15 0.07
N ALA A 323 11.22 13.79 -1.19
CA ALA A 323 11.18 14.74 -2.31
C ALA A 323 9.77 14.91 -2.89
N GLY A 324 8.73 14.32 -2.27
CA GLY A 324 7.35 14.34 -2.75
C GLY A 324 7.12 13.47 -3.99
N ARG A 325 8.04 12.54 -4.32
CA ARG A 325 7.88 11.64 -5.45
C ARG A 325 7.05 10.44 -5.02
N PRO A 326 6.05 10.03 -5.82
CA PRO A 326 5.26 8.87 -5.50
C PRO A 326 6.05 7.57 -5.69
N TRP A 327 5.80 6.63 -4.81
CA TRP A 327 6.20 5.24 -4.93
C TRP A 327 4.96 4.37 -4.86
N LEU A 328 4.81 3.47 -5.81
CA LEU A 328 3.63 2.62 -6.01
C LEU A 328 4.04 1.16 -5.90
N ILE A 329 3.12 0.32 -5.46
CA ILE A 329 3.23 -1.12 -5.60
C ILE A 329 2.63 -1.54 -6.96
N ASP A 330 3.38 -2.32 -7.73
CA ASP A 330 2.91 -2.96 -8.96
C ASP A 330 3.09 -4.48 -8.84
N ASN A 331 1.99 -5.17 -8.57
CA ASN A 331 1.92 -6.63 -8.50
C ASN A 331 1.56 -7.27 -9.86
N SER A 332 1.70 -6.54 -10.99
CA SER A 332 1.42 -7.08 -12.32
C SER A 332 2.21 -8.37 -12.58
N PRO A 333 1.68 -9.29 -13.41
CA PRO A 333 2.25 -10.63 -13.61
C PRO A 333 3.58 -10.59 -14.37
N THR A 334 4.61 -10.27 -13.65
CA THR A 334 6.01 -10.51 -13.94
C THR A 334 6.53 -11.47 -12.87
N PRO A 335 7.69 -12.12 -13.01
CA PRO A 335 8.13 -13.10 -12.01
C PRO A 335 8.21 -12.57 -10.57
N SER A 336 8.19 -11.24 -10.39
CA SER A 336 8.18 -10.61 -9.06
C SER A 336 7.52 -9.24 -9.12
N PRO A 337 6.88 -8.75 -8.04
CA PRO A 337 6.37 -7.39 -7.95
C PRO A 337 7.50 -6.39 -8.14
N SER A 338 7.13 -5.18 -8.50
CA SER A 338 8.04 -4.06 -8.58
C SER A 338 7.50 -2.90 -7.76
N LEU A 339 8.39 -2.08 -7.26
CA LEU A 339 8.03 -0.75 -6.84
C LEU A 339 8.24 0.22 -8.01
N VAL A 340 7.34 1.16 -8.15
CA VAL A 340 7.32 2.10 -9.27
C VAL A 340 7.37 3.50 -8.73
N THR A 341 8.21 4.35 -9.29
CA THR A 341 8.30 5.77 -8.88
C THR A 341 8.20 6.69 -10.09
N TYR A 342 7.59 7.87 -9.91
CA TYR A 342 7.55 8.89 -10.93
C TYR A 342 8.75 9.84 -10.79
N ARG A 343 9.51 9.97 -11.86
CA ARG A 343 10.66 10.87 -11.93
C ARG A 343 10.49 11.82 -13.12
N THR A 344 11.39 12.79 -13.26
CA THR A 344 11.40 13.72 -14.39
C THR A 344 11.29 12.94 -15.70
N GLY A 345 10.13 13.04 -16.36
CA GLY A 345 9.90 12.44 -17.67
C GLY A 345 9.20 11.08 -17.67
N GLY A 346 8.82 10.49 -16.50
CA GLY A 346 8.00 9.28 -16.55
C GLY A 346 8.15 8.33 -15.36
N TRP A 347 7.47 7.22 -15.47
CA TRP A 347 7.46 6.13 -14.50
C TRP A 347 8.69 5.23 -14.65
N ALA A 348 9.31 4.89 -13.55
CA ALA A 348 10.46 4.00 -13.47
C ALA A 348 10.17 2.83 -12.53
N ARG A 349 10.36 1.60 -13.01
CA ARG A 349 10.30 0.39 -12.19
C ARG A 349 11.60 0.22 -11.41
N VAL A 350 11.45 -0.13 -10.14
CA VAL A 350 12.55 -0.45 -9.23
C VAL A 350 12.37 -1.90 -8.79
N PRO A 351 13.27 -2.80 -9.21
CA PRO A 351 13.18 -4.21 -8.81
C PRO A 351 13.38 -4.35 -7.30
N VAL A 352 12.70 -5.32 -6.71
CA VAL A 352 12.81 -5.67 -5.30
C VAL A 352 13.39 -7.07 -5.13
N PRO A 353 14.16 -7.34 -4.07
CA PRO A 353 14.69 -8.67 -3.80
C PRO A 353 13.57 -9.63 -3.41
N GLN A 354 13.67 -10.86 -3.87
CA GLN A 354 12.78 -11.96 -3.50
C GLN A 354 13.52 -12.91 -2.55
N PRO A 355 12.86 -13.50 -1.53
CA PRO A 355 13.44 -14.55 -0.73
C PRO A 355 13.92 -15.71 -1.61
N PRO A 356 15.09 -16.30 -1.33
CA PRO A 356 15.70 -17.32 -2.22
C PRO A 356 14.90 -18.62 -2.30
N ASP A 357 14.06 -18.89 -1.30
CA ASP A 357 13.17 -20.05 -1.22
C ASP A 357 11.76 -19.80 -1.79
N ALA A 358 11.47 -18.58 -2.26
CA ALA A 358 10.15 -18.20 -2.77
C ALA A 358 10.03 -18.45 -4.29
N VAL A 359 8.85 -18.88 -4.71
CA VAL A 359 8.48 -19.06 -6.14
C VAL A 359 7.66 -17.87 -6.67
N GLY A 360 7.25 -16.97 -5.79
CA GLY A 360 6.52 -15.75 -6.09
C GLY A 360 6.48 -14.85 -4.87
N MET A 361 5.94 -13.65 -5.04
CA MET A 361 5.80 -12.67 -3.98
C MET A 361 4.68 -11.68 -4.34
N SER A 362 3.98 -11.14 -3.34
CA SER A 362 3.08 -10.00 -3.47
C SER A 362 3.39 -8.95 -2.39
N LEU A 363 3.25 -7.68 -2.74
CA LEU A 363 3.33 -6.56 -1.80
C LEU A 363 1.93 -5.99 -1.57
N HIS A 364 1.63 -5.58 -0.35
CA HIS A 364 0.31 -5.12 0.05
C HIS A 364 0.31 -3.71 0.59
N GLY A 365 1.24 -3.37 1.47
CA GLY A 365 1.38 -2.05 2.09
C GLY A 365 2.77 -1.46 1.87
N LEU A 366 2.84 -0.14 1.81
CA LEU A 366 4.05 0.66 1.60
C LEU A 366 3.99 1.91 2.45
N ASP A 367 5.07 2.24 3.15
CA ASP A 367 5.14 3.51 3.87
C ASP A 367 6.52 4.15 3.82
N SER A 368 6.55 5.47 3.94
CA SER A 368 7.74 6.30 3.94
C SER A 368 7.96 6.92 5.32
N VAL A 369 9.15 6.77 5.85
CA VAL A 369 9.50 7.28 7.18
C VAL A 369 9.62 8.80 7.14
N PRO A 370 8.80 9.55 7.90
CA PRO A 370 8.87 11.00 7.94
C PRO A 370 10.25 11.52 8.27
N GLY A 371 10.76 12.46 7.47
CA GLY A 371 12.08 13.08 7.66
C GLY A 371 13.27 12.15 7.38
N SER A 372 13.08 10.98 6.80
CA SER A 372 14.10 9.97 6.51
C SER A 372 13.98 9.45 5.08
N PRO A 373 15.08 9.03 4.43
CA PRO A 373 14.98 8.32 3.15
C PRO A 373 14.55 6.85 3.32
N LEU A 374 14.36 6.36 4.54
CA LEU A 374 13.91 5.01 4.83
C LEU A 374 12.46 4.85 4.40
N MET A 375 12.16 3.73 3.76
CA MET A 375 10.79 3.29 3.43
C MET A 375 10.65 1.80 3.75
N PHE A 376 9.44 1.37 4.01
CA PHE A 376 9.10 -0.03 4.22
C PHE A 376 8.02 -0.47 3.22
N ALA A 377 8.13 -1.71 2.75
CA ALA A 377 7.06 -2.38 2.04
C ALA A 377 6.82 -3.74 2.68
N VAL A 378 5.56 -4.13 2.78
CA VAL A 378 5.16 -5.40 3.41
C VAL A 378 4.32 -6.24 2.46
N GLY A 379 4.33 -7.54 2.69
CA GLY A 379 3.57 -8.46 1.87
C GLY A 379 3.80 -9.91 2.25
N ALA A 380 3.75 -10.80 1.28
CA ALA A 380 4.02 -12.20 1.47
C ALA A 380 4.80 -12.82 0.30
N ALA A 381 5.68 -13.73 0.61
CA ALA A 381 6.38 -14.59 -0.33
C ALA A 381 5.66 -15.94 -0.44
N ASP A 382 5.53 -16.44 -1.66
CA ASP A 382 4.95 -17.74 -1.98
C ASP A 382 6.01 -18.84 -1.84
N LEU A 383 5.76 -19.81 -1.00
CA LEU A 383 6.66 -20.96 -0.83
C LEU A 383 6.31 -22.10 -1.80
N PRO A 384 7.30 -22.88 -2.26
CA PRO A 384 7.09 -23.99 -3.20
C PRO A 384 6.51 -25.23 -2.48
N THR A 385 5.39 -25.07 -1.80
CA THR A 385 4.71 -26.11 -1.03
C THR A 385 3.36 -26.48 -1.64
N ASN A 386 2.83 -27.67 -1.26
CA ASN A 386 1.50 -28.10 -1.64
C ASN A 386 0.77 -28.64 -0.41
N PRO A 387 -0.27 -27.96 0.16
CA PRO A 387 -0.81 -26.70 -0.32
C PRO A 387 0.22 -25.55 -0.29
N ARG A 388 -0.03 -24.51 -1.08
CA ARG A 388 0.84 -23.34 -1.18
C ARG A 388 0.79 -22.51 0.10
N TYR A 389 1.91 -22.36 0.78
CA TYR A 389 2.05 -21.55 1.97
C TYR A 389 2.63 -20.18 1.63
N LEU A 390 2.27 -19.19 2.43
CA LEU A 390 2.76 -17.82 2.35
C LEU A 390 3.62 -17.50 3.58
N LYS A 391 4.65 -16.69 3.37
CA LYS A 391 5.52 -16.20 4.42
C LYS A 391 5.54 -14.68 4.40
N GLY A 392 5.11 -14.06 5.49
CA GLY A 392 5.16 -12.61 5.65
C GLY A 392 6.56 -12.05 5.46
N ILE A 393 6.68 -10.97 4.71
CA ILE A 393 7.94 -10.29 4.40
C ILE A 393 7.86 -8.80 4.66
N VAL A 394 9.01 -8.21 4.99
CA VAL A 394 9.22 -6.77 5.00
C VAL A 394 10.42 -6.47 4.12
N LEU A 395 10.28 -5.46 3.27
CA LEU A 395 11.36 -4.86 2.50
C LEU A 395 11.69 -3.50 3.11
N GLU A 396 12.96 -3.19 3.17
CA GLU A 396 13.48 -1.90 3.63
C GLU A 396 14.22 -1.20 2.48
N TYR A 397 13.92 0.07 2.26
CA TYR A 397 14.68 0.94 1.38
C TYR A 397 15.52 1.89 2.21
N ALA A 398 16.82 1.70 2.19
CA ALA A 398 17.74 2.55 2.92
C ALA A 398 19.00 2.81 2.07
N PRO A 399 19.70 3.92 2.32
CA PRO A 399 21.07 4.03 1.84
C PRO A 399 21.87 2.87 2.40
N ALA A 400 22.77 2.30 1.59
CA ALA A 400 23.63 1.24 2.08
C ALA A 400 24.41 1.74 3.30
N PRO A 401 24.62 0.88 4.31
CA PRO A 401 25.37 1.27 5.49
C PRO A 401 26.73 1.78 5.05
N SER A 402 27.09 2.97 5.52
CA SER A 402 28.44 3.48 5.36
C SER A 402 29.39 2.42 5.96
N ALA A 403 30.35 1.97 5.15
CA ALA A 403 31.37 1.07 5.65
C ALA A 403 32.02 1.73 6.88
N GLU A 404 31.77 1.20 8.07
CA GLU A 404 32.48 1.67 9.26
C GLU A 404 33.98 1.51 8.98
N PRO A 405 34.79 2.55 9.21
CA PRO A 405 36.23 2.39 9.16
C PRO A 405 36.60 1.32 10.20
N ARG A 406 37.15 0.21 9.75
CA ARG A 406 37.73 -0.79 10.64
C ARG A 406 38.89 -0.11 11.35
N HIS A 407 38.75 0.14 12.65
CA HIS A 407 39.79 0.60 13.54
C HIS A 407 40.78 -0.54 13.86
#